data_1064ef8859915634daf355db5a839599
#
_entry.id   1064ef8859915634daf355db5a839599
#
_cell.length_a   1.000
_cell.length_b   1.000
_cell.length_c   1.000
_cell.angle_alpha   90.00
_cell.angle_beta   90.00
_cell.angle_gamma   90.00
#
_symmetry.space_group_name_H-M   'P 1'
#
loop_
_entity.id
_entity.type
_entity.pdbx_description
1 polymer ?
#
loop_
_entity_poly.entity_id
_entity_poly.type
_entity_poly.pdbx_seq_one_letter_code
_entity_poly.pdbx_strand_id
1 'polypeptide(L)'
;SRILTESALRGALTASQLEDIRRQAPAGEDPVTEAILTSCARVDAYCRGRAVPGSLMSGWARDICVFYLAKILHKTTDDQRTAYDQALKELQDVRGGTFRFSSDSEQSARGPLAYGSRKKIR
;
A
#
# COMPACT_ATOMS: atom_id res chain seq x y z
N SER A 1 7.54 -3.70 14.13
CA SER A 1 6.20 -3.18 14.32
C SER A 1 5.42 -3.26 13.01
N ARG A 2 4.12 -3.24 13.14
CA ARG A 2 3.24 -3.42 12.00
C ARG A 2 2.88 -2.06 11.40
N ILE A 3 3.12 -1.90 10.10
CA ILE A 3 2.82 -0.66 9.41
C ILE A 3 1.36 -0.60 8.91
N LEU A 4 0.62 -1.71 9.04
CA LEU A 4 -0.76 -1.78 8.59
C LEU A 4 -1.59 -2.49 9.65
N THR A 5 -2.77 -1.93 9.97
CA THR A 5 -3.69 -2.55 10.92
C THR A 5 -5.02 -2.82 10.23
N GLU A 6 -5.84 -3.67 10.85
CA GLU A 6 -7.16 -3.96 10.30
C GLU A 6 -8.03 -2.70 10.22
N SER A 7 -7.88 -1.78 11.18
CA SER A 7 -8.64 -0.53 11.16
C SER A 7 -8.39 0.26 9.87
N ALA A 8 -7.15 0.23 9.37
CA ALA A 8 -6.82 0.96 8.16
C ALA A 8 -7.51 0.39 6.93
N LEU A 9 -7.90 -0.88 6.98
CA LEU A 9 -8.58 -1.53 5.85
C LEU A 9 -10.05 -1.13 5.75
N ARG A 10 -10.62 -0.64 6.85
CA ARG A 10 -12.06 -0.37 6.88
C ARG A 10 -12.47 0.81 6.02
N GLY A 11 -11.52 1.58 5.55
CA GLY A 11 -11.81 2.63 4.58
C GLY A 11 -12.02 2.08 3.18
N ALA A 12 -11.50 0.89 2.90
CA ALA A 12 -11.60 0.27 1.58
C ALA A 12 -12.52 -0.95 1.57
N LEU A 13 -12.60 -1.65 2.71
CA LEU A 13 -13.44 -2.84 2.84
C LEU A 13 -14.32 -2.67 4.07
N THR A 14 -15.61 -3.04 3.94
CA THR A 14 -16.52 -2.93 5.07
C THR A 14 -16.28 -4.02 6.09
N ALA A 15 -16.76 -3.79 7.32
CA ALA A 15 -16.67 -4.82 8.35
C ALA A 15 -17.36 -6.11 7.90
N SER A 16 -18.46 -5.97 7.18
CA SER A 16 -19.19 -7.13 6.66
C SER A 16 -18.36 -7.92 5.66
N GLN A 17 -17.63 -7.22 4.80
CA GLN A 17 -16.76 -7.88 3.83
C GLN A 17 -15.62 -8.64 4.51
N LEU A 18 -15.02 -8.03 5.54
CA LEU A 18 -13.97 -8.69 6.29
C LEU A 18 -14.50 -9.92 7.00
N GLU A 19 -15.70 -9.84 7.54
CA GLU A 19 -16.34 -10.99 8.17
C GLU A 19 -16.61 -12.11 7.17
N ASP A 20 -17.06 -11.76 5.97
CA ASP A 20 -17.29 -12.74 4.92
C ASP A 20 -16.01 -13.50 4.57
N ILE A 21 -14.90 -12.77 4.50
CA ILE A 21 -13.61 -13.38 4.21
C ILE A 21 -13.27 -14.39 5.31
N ARG A 22 -13.44 -14.00 6.57
CA ARG A 22 -13.13 -14.88 7.68
C ARG A 22 -14.02 -16.10 7.73
N ARG A 23 -15.29 -15.93 7.33
CA ARG A 23 -16.25 -17.03 7.33
C ARG A 23 -15.91 -18.10 6.30
N GLN A 24 -15.27 -17.72 5.22
CA GLN A 24 -14.89 -18.67 4.16
C GLN A 24 -13.65 -19.47 4.51
N ALA A 25 -12.90 -19.05 5.52
CA ALA A 25 -11.66 -19.71 5.88
C ALA A 25 -11.90 -20.94 6.75
N PRO A 26 -10.99 -21.92 6.69
CA PRO A 26 -11.07 -23.04 7.61
C PRO A 26 -10.95 -22.59 9.07
N ALA A 27 -11.47 -23.40 9.97
CA ALA A 27 -11.41 -23.09 11.40
C ALA A 27 -9.96 -22.92 11.84
N GLY A 28 -9.71 -21.87 12.62
CA GLY A 28 -8.38 -21.60 13.14
C GLY A 28 -7.52 -20.74 12.23
N GLU A 29 -8.02 -20.37 11.06
CA GLU A 29 -7.28 -19.51 10.14
C GLU A 29 -7.93 -18.14 10.06
N ASP A 30 -7.08 -17.12 9.92
CA ASP A 30 -7.53 -15.73 9.78
C ASP A 30 -6.88 -15.14 8.55
N PRO A 31 -7.54 -15.22 7.39
CA PRO A 31 -6.95 -14.70 6.15
C PRO A 31 -6.77 -13.19 6.14
N VAL A 32 -7.55 -12.45 6.93
CA VAL A 32 -7.36 -11.02 7.03
C VAL A 32 -6.02 -10.71 7.69
N THR A 33 -5.74 -11.33 8.83
CA THR A 33 -4.47 -11.14 9.53
C THR A 33 -3.31 -11.61 8.65
N GLU A 34 -3.47 -12.73 7.96
CA GLU A 34 -2.42 -13.25 7.09
C GLU A 34 -2.14 -12.31 5.94
N ALA A 35 -3.18 -11.72 5.34
CA ALA A 35 -2.98 -10.78 4.25
C ALA A 35 -2.24 -9.54 4.74
N ILE A 36 -2.56 -9.07 5.94
CA ILE A 36 -1.86 -7.91 6.53
C ILE A 36 -0.38 -8.24 6.71
N LEU A 37 -0.08 -9.39 7.30
CA LEU A 37 1.31 -9.78 7.56
C LEU A 37 2.09 -9.96 6.26
N THR A 38 1.48 -10.60 5.27
CA THR A 38 2.12 -10.82 3.98
C THR A 38 2.40 -9.49 3.27
N SER A 39 1.43 -8.58 3.29
CA SER A 39 1.60 -7.28 2.65
C SER A 39 2.70 -6.48 3.32
N CYS A 40 2.73 -6.46 4.65
CA CYS A 40 3.78 -5.75 5.38
C CYS A 40 5.15 -6.34 5.09
N ALA A 41 5.26 -7.66 5.08
CA ALA A 41 6.53 -8.32 4.81
C ALA A 41 7.03 -8.02 3.40
N ARG A 42 6.10 -7.95 2.44
CA ARG A 42 6.46 -7.65 1.06
C ARG A 42 7.00 -6.23 0.93
N VAL A 43 6.32 -5.26 1.56
CA VAL A 43 6.77 -3.88 1.54
C VAL A 43 8.14 -3.78 2.21
N ASP A 44 8.32 -4.42 3.37
CA ASP A 44 9.60 -4.40 4.06
C ASP A 44 10.72 -4.95 3.20
N ALA A 45 10.45 -6.01 2.44
CA ALA A 45 11.47 -6.62 1.59
C ALA A 45 11.94 -5.67 0.50
N TYR A 46 10.99 -4.93 -0.11
CA TYR A 46 11.35 -3.97 -1.16
C TYR A 46 12.08 -2.76 -0.60
N CYS A 47 11.76 -2.36 0.64
CA CYS A 47 12.32 -1.15 1.23
C CYS A 47 13.58 -1.40 2.05
N ARG A 48 14.03 -2.65 2.12
CA ARG A 48 15.19 -3.00 2.93
C ARG A 48 16.41 -2.23 2.49
N GLY A 49 17.09 -1.63 3.46
CA GLY A 49 18.27 -0.83 3.17
C GLY A 49 17.99 0.56 2.68
N ARG A 50 16.72 0.96 2.64
CA ARG A 50 16.32 2.29 2.20
C ARG A 50 15.64 3.02 3.34
N ALA A 51 15.84 4.33 3.41
CA ALA A 51 15.19 5.17 4.41
C ALA A 51 13.84 5.62 3.85
N VAL A 52 12.81 4.81 4.06
CA VAL A 52 11.48 5.06 3.51
C VAL A 52 10.54 5.52 4.61
N PRO A 53 9.81 6.63 4.41
CA PRO A 53 8.82 7.07 5.40
C PRO A 53 7.76 6.01 5.66
N GLY A 54 7.39 5.84 6.94
CA GLY A 54 6.41 4.84 7.31
C GLY A 54 5.05 5.07 6.68
N SER A 55 4.68 6.34 6.46
CA SER A 55 3.39 6.65 5.84
C SER A 55 3.30 6.10 4.42
N LEU A 56 4.40 6.15 3.67
CA LEU A 56 4.41 5.57 2.32
C LEU A 56 4.34 4.04 2.40
N MET A 57 5.09 3.45 3.32
CA MET A 57 5.05 2.01 3.49
C MET A 57 3.65 1.52 3.86
N SER A 58 2.97 2.25 4.74
CA SER A 58 1.59 1.90 5.12
C SER A 58 0.65 1.98 3.94
N GLY A 59 0.78 3.00 3.11
CA GLY A 59 -0.08 3.15 1.93
C GLY A 59 0.11 2.01 0.94
N TRP A 60 1.35 1.65 0.67
CA TRP A 60 1.63 0.55 -0.24
C TRP A 60 1.12 -0.78 0.32
N ALA A 61 1.35 -1.02 1.62
CA ALA A 61 0.88 -2.25 2.24
C ALA A 61 -0.63 -2.34 2.19
N ARG A 62 -1.32 -1.22 2.41
CA ARG A 62 -2.77 -1.20 2.34
C ARG A 62 -3.27 -1.55 0.94
N ASP A 63 -2.70 -0.94 -0.09
CA ASP A 63 -3.13 -1.20 -1.46
C ASP A 63 -2.93 -2.67 -1.85
N ILE A 64 -1.82 -3.24 -1.43
CA ILE A 64 -1.53 -4.65 -1.70
C ILE A 64 -2.51 -5.55 -0.93
N CYS A 65 -2.74 -5.25 0.35
CA CYS A 65 -3.60 -6.04 1.19
C CYS A 65 -5.05 -6.02 0.72
N VAL A 66 -5.55 -4.83 0.35
CA VAL A 66 -6.92 -4.68 -0.15
C VAL A 66 -7.11 -5.52 -1.41
N PHE A 67 -6.13 -5.51 -2.30
CA PHE A 67 -6.22 -6.31 -3.52
C PHE A 67 -6.28 -7.81 -3.20
N TYR A 68 -5.44 -8.29 -2.29
CA TYR A 68 -5.45 -9.70 -1.89
C TYR A 68 -6.82 -10.10 -1.31
N LEU A 69 -7.38 -9.27 -0.45
CA LEU A 69 -8.64 -9.58 0.19
C LEU A 69 -9.81 -9.49 -0.78
N ALA A 70 -9.77 -8.52 -1.69
CA ALA A 70 -10.81 -8.41 -2.71
C ALA A 70 -10.81 -9.63 -3.63
N LYS A 71 -9.65 -10.21 -3.91
CA LYS A 71 -9.56 -11.42 -4.70
C LYS A 71 -10.23 -12.60 -4.01
N ILE A 72 -10.10 -12.70 -2.69
CA ILE A 72 -10.77 -13.75 -1.94
C ILE A 72 -12.29 -13.63 -2.11
N LEU A 73 -12.80 -12.40 -2.14
CA LEU A 73 -14.22 -12.16 -2.34
C LEU A 73 -14.65 -12.26 -3.79
N HIS A 74 -13.70 -12.41 -4.71
CA HIS A 74 -13.97 -12.45 -6.16
C HIS A 74 -14.64 -11.15 -6.62
N LYS A 75 -14.26 -10.02 -6.02
CA LYS A 75 -14.88 -8.72 -6.32
C LYS A 75 -13.81 -7.63 -6.46
N THR A 76 -12.75 -7.93 -7.21
CA THR A 76 -11.69 -6.95 -7.45
C THR A 76 -12.20 -5.91 -8.43
N THR A 77 -12.09 -4.63 -8.04
CA THR A 77 -12.45 -3.52 -8.93
C THR A 77 -11.24 -3.09 -9.74
N ASP A 78 -11.50 -2.33 -10.80
CA ASP A 78 -10.42 -1.76 -11.61
C ASP A 78 -9.55 -0.81 -10.79
N ASP A 79 -10.18 -0.02 -9.89
CA ASP A 79 -9.44 0.89 -9.03
C ASP A 79 -8.50 0.12 -8.09
N GLN A 80 -8.97 -1.00 -7.54
CA GLN A 80 -8.14 -1.82 -6.66
C GLN A 80 -6.96 -2.42 -7.42
N ARG A 81 -7.19 -2.87 -8.64
CA ARG A 81 -6.12 -3.42 -9.47
C ARG A 81 -5.09 -2.34 -9.83
N THR A 82 -5.57 -1.15 -10.20
CA THR A 82 -4.70 -0.04 -10.55
C THR A 82 -3.85 0.37 -9.35
N ALA A 83 -4.46 0.46 -8.17
CA ALA A 83 -3.72 0.82 -6.96
C ALA A 83 -2.66 -0.23 -6.63
N TYR A 84 -3.00 -1.51 -6.79
CA TYR A 84 -2.05 -2.60 -6.55
C TYR A 84 -0.88 -2.51 -7.52
N ASP A 85 -1.16 -2.35 -8.82
CA ASP A 85 -0.11 -2.28 -9.83
C ASP A 85 0.79 -1.08 -9.59
N GLN A 86 0.20 0.06 -9.23
CA GLN A 86 0.96 1.27 -8.96
C GLN A 86 1.84 1.09 -7.72
N ALA A 87 1.32 0.43 -6.68
CA ALA A 87 2.11 0.18 -5.48
C ALA A 87 3.32 -0.68 -5.79
N LEU A 88 3.13 -1.74 -6.57
CA LEU A 88 4.25 -2.61 -6.94
C LEU A 88 5.28 -1.89 -7.78
N LYS A 89 4.81 -1.04 -8.71
CA LYS A 89 5.74 -0.28 -9.55
C LYS A 89 6.59 0.65 -8.68
N GLU A 90 5.95 1.35 -7.75
CA GLU A 90 6.67 2.26 -6.88
C GLU A 90 7.65 1.52 -5.98
N LEU A 91 7.24 0.35 -5.47
CA LEU A 91 8.14 -0.45 -4.64
C LEU A 91 9.34 -0.95 -5.45
N GLN A 92 9.14 -1.31 -6.70
CA GLN A 92 10.26 -1.71 -7.56
C GLN A 92 11.23 -0.55 -7.74
N ASP A 93 10.68 0.67 -7.91
CA ASP A 93 11.52 1.86 -8.02
C ASP A 93 12.29 2.13 -6.73
N VAL A 94 11.67 1.90 -5.58
CA VAL A 94 12.36 2.06 -4.30
C VAL A 94 13.53 1.08 -4.23
N ARG A 95 13.29 -0.18 -4.55
CA ARG A 95 14.34 -1.19 -4.49
C ARG A 95 15.47 -0.88 -5.45
N GLY A 96 15.12 -0.34 -6.62
CA GLY A 96 16.11 0.03 -7.62
C GLY A 96 16.80 1.35 -7.36
N GLY A 97 16.36 2.11 -6.37
CA GLY A 97 16.96 3.38 -6.03
C GLY A 97 16.49 4.55 -6.87
N THR A 98 15.45 4.37 -7.68
CA THR A 98 14.97 5.44 -8.56
C THR A 98 13.74 6.17 -8.03
N PHE A 99 13.13 5.68 -6.97
CA PHE A 99 11.95 6.33 -6.41
C PHE A 99 12.37 7.56 -5.60
N ARG A 100 11.67 8.67 -5.83
CA ARG A 100 11.96 9.91 -5.12
C ARG A 100 10.85 10.18 -4.11
N PHE A 101 11.26 10.57 -2.91
CA PHE A 101 10.32 10.84 -1.83
C PHE A 101 10.05 12.32 -1.75
N SER A 102 8.80 12.69 -1.54
CA SER A 102 8.42 14.09 -1.45
C SER A 102 9.05 14.77 -0.24
N SER A 103 9.46 14.02 0.75
CA SER A 103 10.12 14.60 1.90
C SER A 103 11.45 15.25 1.53
N ASP A 104 12.01 14.87 0.40
CA ASP A 104 13.23 15.49 -0.07
C ASP A 104 13.00 16.92 -0.49
N SER A 105 11.78 17.22 -0.80
CA SER A 105 11.42 18.54 -1.23
C SER A 105 10.87 19.36 -0.13
N GLU A 106 10.44 18.88 0.80
CA GLU A 106 9.76 19.61 1.77
C GLU A 106 10.42 20.66 2.10
N GLN A 107 10.33 20.66 1.51
CA GLN A 107 10.96 21.16 1.46
C GLN A 107 11.13 21.41 0.19
N SER A 108 10.87 21.78 -0.35
CA SER A 108 10.91 21.94 -1.40
C SER A 108 10.17 22.20 -2.15
N ALA A 109 9.74 22.65 -2.06
CA ALA A 109 9.09 22.52 -2.52
C ALA A 109 8.86 23.02 -3.19
N ARG A 110 8.65 23.56 -3.18
CA ARG A 110 8.39 23.63 -3.74
C ARG A 110 8.23 23.65 -4.57
N GLY A 111 8.41 24.33 -4.55
CA GLY A 111 8.18 23.94 -5.22
C GLY A 111 7.84 24.09 -6.01
N PRO A 112 7.90 24.35 -6.06
CA PRO A 112 7.59 23.88 -6.74
C PRO A 112 7.14 23.82 -7.35
N LEU A 113 6.93 23.93 -7.72
CA LEU A 113 6.69 23.11 -8.25
C LEU A 113 6.42 23.07 -8.67
N ALA A 114 6.58 23.17 -8.83
CA ALA A 114 6.52 22.33 -9.18
C ALA A 114 6.09 22.27 -9.65
N TYR A 115 5.81 22.24 -9.93
CA TYR A 115 5.78 21.52 -10.45
C TYR A 115 5.67 21.92 -10.77
N GLY A 116 5.88 22.21 -10.61
CA GLY A 116 5.97 21.70 -11.20
C GLY A 116 5.91 22.23 -11.50
N SER A 117 5.63 22.34 -11.56
CA SER A 117 5.86 22.10 -11.88
C SER A 117 5.73 22.83 -12.16
N ARG A 118 5.79 22.81 -12.34
CA ARG A 118 5.92 22.80 -12.63
C ARG A 118 5.90 23.62 -12.78
N LYS A 119 5.99 23.62 -12.85
CA LYS A 119 6.19 23.68 -12.88
C LYS A 119 6.30 24.36 -13.06
N LYS A 120 6.37 24.62 -13.28
CA LYS A 120 6.57 24.62 -13.28
C LYS A 120 6.62 25.20 -13.62
N ILE A 121 6.76 25.61 -13.96
CA ILE A 121 6.72 25.41 -13.98
C ILE A 121 6.80 25.98 -14.27
N ARG A 122 6.87 26.01 -14.46
CA ARG A 122 6.86 25.98 -14.59
C ARG A 122 6.83 26.24 -14.98
#